data_f61686567823f544e0e0561c1f71b628
#
_entry.id   f61686567823f544e0e0561c1f71b628
#
_cell.length_a   1.000
_cell.length_b   1.000
_cell.length_c   1.000
_cell.angle_alpha   90.00
_cell.angle_beta   90.00
_cell.angle_gamma   90.00
#
_symmetry.space_group_name_H-M   'P 1'
#
loop_
_entity.id
_entity.type
_entity.pdbx_description
1 polymer ?
#
loop_
_entity_poly.entity_id
_entity_poly.type
_entity_poly.pdbx_seq_one_letter_code
_entity_poly.pdbx_strand_id
1 'polypeptide(L)'
;QTVPRSDGLELVFVSNLRRANAEKEYITNNHRPADLMKLNTKALKFGWGEEHRHNYGPGGQGYGHVMLLNIKKLVHPVSIGSGIMLEGTDDPPLQKGLRQARGEGATVVWCHNSFGLEDIPNWFSGTVDAQNIFDGGSHDSYEKTFYRYLNVGLRVPFSTGTDWFIYDFSRVYVKMEGELMPERWLSALRKGRSYITNGPLMELRCGKYDIGDIIAIDNPQKLVFRGTACGRNDFRKLQMVYNGKVVAETS
;
A
#
# COMPACT_ATOMS: atom_id res chain seq x y z
N GLN A 1 -9.50 17.18 -9.33
CA GLN A 1 -10.67 16.94 -8.46
C GLN A 1 -11.79 16.14 -9.14
N THR A 2 -11.99 16.30 -10.45
CA THR A 2 -13.12 15.67 -11.16
C THR A 2 -13.01 14.15 -11.17
N VAL A 3 -11.87 13.61 -11.63
CA VAL A 3 -11.67 12.15 -11.75
C VAL A 3 -11.78 11.42 -10.41
N PRO A 4 -11.05 11.78 -9.35
CA PRO A 4 -11.20 11.10 -8.07
C PRO A 4 -12.62 11.11 -7.52
N ARG A 5 -13.38 12.19 -7.71
CA ARG A 5 -14.77 12.28 -7.27
C ARG A 5 -15.70 11.39 -8.07
N SER A 6 -15.52 11.31 -9.39
CA SER A 6 -16.31 10.41 -10.24
C SER A 6 -16.06 8.95 -9.89
N ASP A 7 -14.87 8.63 -9.40
CA ASP A 7 -14.49 7.28 -8.94
C ASP A 7 -14.90 7.00 -7.48
N GLY A 8 -15.56 7.94 -6.83
CA GLY A 8 -16.00 7.80 -5.44
C GLY A 8 -14.86 7.79 -4.42
N LEU A 9 -13.69 8.34 -4.76
CA LEU A 9 -12.56 8.42 -3.83
C LEU A 9 -12.76 9.58 -2.84
N GLU A 10 -12.44 9.31 -1.59
CA GLU A 10 -12.49 10.30 -0.51
C GLU A 10 -11.09 10.79 -0.12
N LEU A 11 -10.06 10.00 -0.41
CA LEU A 11 -8.66 10.34 -0.17
C LEU A 11 -7.80 9.89 -1.34
N VAL A 12 -6.91 10.77 -1.79
CA VAL A 12 -5.92 10.49 -2.84
C VAL A 12 -4.55 10.94 -2.37
N PHE A 13 -3.58 10.05 -2.37
CA PHE A 13 -2.18 10.42 -2.24
C PHE A 13 -1.59 10.66 -3.61
N VAL A 14 -1.02 11.85 -3.81
CA VAL A 14 -0.30 12.20 -5.03
C VAL A 14 1.17 11.98 -4.78
N SER A 15 1.75 11.03 -5.51
CA SER A 15 3.15 10.68 -5.37
C SER A 15 3.98 11.33 -6.47
N ASN A 16 5.12 11.88 -6.05
CA ASN A 16 6.13 12.40 -6.96
C ASN A 16 7.19 11.32 -7.17
N LEU A 17 7.78 11.32 -8.34
CA LEU A 17 8.98 10.55 -8.61
C LEU A 17 10.12 11.51 -8.85
N ARG A 18 11.09 11.52 -7.94
CA ARG A 18 12.32 12.28 -8.08
C ARG A 18 13.38 11.39 -8.68
N ARG A 19 13.94 11.83 -9.80
CA ARG A 19 14.91 11.04 -10.55
C ARG A 19 15.96 11.94 -11.18
N ALA A 20 17.10 11.36 -11.52
CA ALA A 20 18.14 12.00 -12.31
C ALA A 20 18.19 11.42 -13.73
N ASN A 21 18.36 12.27 -14.71
CA ASN A 21 18.63 11.89 -16.08
C ASN A 21 19.90 12.61 -16.54
N ALA A 22 20.93 11.85 -16.83
CA ALA A 22 22.29 12.35 -17.00
C ALA A 22 22.74 13.13 -15.74
N GLU A 23 23.10 14.38 -15.88
CA GLU A 23 23.55 15.23 -14.77
C GLU A 23 22.42 16.05 -14.13
N LYS A 24 21.19 15.92 -14.65
CA LYS A 24 20.04 16.70 -14.19
C LYS A 24 19.08 15.88 -13.38
N GLU A 25 18.80 16.37 -12.21
CA GLU A 25 17.72 15.88 -11.38
C GLU A 25 16.40 16.55 -11.77
N TYR A 26 15.33 15.79 -11.86
CA TYR A 26 14.01 16.32 -12.11
C TYR A 26 12.92 15.54 -11.36
N ILE A 27 11.77 16.18 -11.20
CA ILE A 27 10.63 15.63 -10.49
C ILE A 27 9.48 15.47 -11.48
N THR A 28 8.91 14.27 -11.56
CA THR A 28 7.64 14.03 -12.25
C THR A 28 6.47 14.32 -11.32
N ASN A 29 5.35 14.75 -11.87
CA ASN A 29 4.14 15.12 -11.11
C ASN A 29 4.36 16.24 -10.10
N ASN A 30 5.20 17.17 -10.37
CA ASN A 30 5.69 18.25 -9.50
C ASN A 30 4.57 19.00 -8.75
N HIS A 31 3.94 18.33 -7.80
CA HIS A 31 2.93 18.90 -6.90
C HIS A 31 3.56 19.15 -5.54
N ARG A 32 3.36 20.35 -5.00
CA ARG A 32 3.78 20.68 -3.65
C ARG A 32 2.64 20.39 -2.66
N PRO A 33 2.95 19.97 -1.41
CA PRO A 33 1.93 19.70 -0.41
C PRO A 33 0.94 20.86 -0.23
N ALA A 34 1.43 22.09 -0.19
CA ALA A 34 0.59 23.28 -0.01
C ALA A 34 -0.42 23.51 -1.14
N ASP A 35 -0.07 23.11 -2.36
CA ASP A 35 -0.98 23.25 -3.52
C ASP A 35 -2.05 22.15 -3.50
N LEU A 36 -1.69 20.94 -3.09
CA LEU A 36 -2.66 19.85 -2.89
C LEU A 36 -3.65 20.17 -1.78
N MET A 37 -3.19 20.74 -0.68
CA MET A 37 -4.07 21.12 0.44
C MET A 37 -5.17 22.11 0.02
N LYS A 38 -4.90 23.01 -0.93
CA LYS A 38 -5.89 23.94 -1.49
C LYS A 38 -7.02 23.23 -2.24
N LEU A 39 -6.78 22.00 -2.68
CA LEU A 39 -7.77 21.18 -3.38
C LEU A 39 -8.69 20.40 -2.45
N ASN A 40 -8.41 20.38 -1.16
CA ASN A 40 -9.21 19.66 -0.17
C ASN A 40 -10.63 20.22 -0.10
N THR A 41 -11.57 19.29 -0.03
CA THR A 41 -12.98 19.58 0.24
C THR A 41 -13.44 18.75 1.44
N LYS A 42 -14.70 18.89 1.86
CA LYS A 42 -15.28 18.03 2.89
C LYS A 42 -15.29 16.56 2.44
N ALA A 43 -15.55 16.31 1.17
CA ALA A 43 -15.76 14.97 0.61
C ALA A 43 -14.50 14.36 -0.05
N LEU A 44 -13.43 15.14 -0.26
CA LEU A 44 -12.20 14.64 -0.89
C LEU A 44 -10.99 15.33 -0.28
N LYS A 45 -10.06 14.55 0.18
CA LYS A 45 -8.78 15.01 0.72
C LYS A 45 -7.62 14.55 -0.16
N PHE A 46 -6.55 15.31 -0.14
CA PHE A 46 -5.31 14.97 -0.82
C PHE A 46 -4.18 14.84 0.19
N GLY A 47 -3.41 13.79 0.05
CA GLY A 47 -2.13 13.61 0.70
C GLY A 47 -0.99 13.70 -0.31
N TRP A 48 0.22 13.81 0.18
CA TRP A 48 1.42 13.95 -0.62
C TRP A 48 2.41 12.83 -0.29
N GLY A 49 3.19 12.44 -1.28
CA GLY A 49 4.19 11.41 -1.12
C GLY A 49 5.21 11.37 -2.25
N GLU A 50 6.03 10.36 -2.21
CA GLU A 50 7.03 10.04 -3.22
C GLU A 50 6.96 8.56 -3.53
N GLU A 51 7.03 8.22 -4.81
CA GLU A 51 7.45 6.90 -5.21
C GLU A 51 8.98 6.89 -5.23
N HIS A 52 9.57 6.11 -4.35
CA HIS A 52 11.00 5.95 -4.24
C HIS A 52 11.40 4.55 -4.70
N ARG A 53 12.34 4.46 -5.65
CA ARG A 53 12.70 3.19 -6.27
C ARG A 53 14.15 3.14 -6.70
N HIS A 54 14.74 1.96 -6.57
CA HIS A 54 16.08 1.65 -7.04
C HIS A 54 16.00 0.49 -8.03
N ASN A 55 16.06 0.83 -9.32
CA ASN A 55 15.96 -0.14 -10.41
C ASN A 55 17.35 -0.58 -10.84
N TYR A 56 17.60 -1.89 -10.91
CA TYR A 56 18.77 -2.45 -11.54
C TYR A 56 18.45 -3.85 -12.10
N GLY A 57 19.35 -4.35 -12.93
CA GLY A 57 19.23 -5.68 -13.52
C GLY A 57 18.14 -5.79 -14.59
N PRO A 58 17.94 -6.99 -15.14
CA PRO A 58 16.93 -7.26 -16.15
C PRO A 58 15.52 -7.01 -15.61
N GLY A 59 14.72 -6.25 -16.35
CA GLY A 59 13.35 -5.92 -15.94
C GLY A 59 13.23 -4.76 -14.95
N GLY A 60 14.32 -4.14 -14.50
CA GLY A 60 14.30 -2.94 -13.68
C GLY A 60 13.70 -3.09 -12.29
N GLN A 61 13.72 -4.29 -11.73
CA GLN A 61 13.10 -4.57 -10.43
C GLN A 61 13.95 -4.13 -9.24
N GLY A 62 15.26 -4.39 -9.34
CA GLY A 62 16.26 -3.97 -8.38
C GLY A 62 15.96 -4.28 -6.93
N TYR A 63 16.24 -3.33 -6.08
CA TYR A 63 15.96 -3.45 -4.64
C TYR A 63 14.49 -3.34 -4.30
N GLY A 64 13.71 -2.64 -5.11
CA GLY A 64 12.28 -2.52 -4.96
C GLY A 64 11.75 -1.10 -5.16
N HIS A 65 10.44 -0.97 -5.10
CA HIS A 65 9.71 0.28 -5.20
C HIS A 65 8.85 0.48 -3.96
N VAL A 66 8.79 1.70 -3.46
CA VAL A 66 8.00 2.05 -2.29
C VAL A 66 7.29 3.37 -2.47
N MET A 67 6.09 3.47 -1.92
CA MET A 67 5.39 4.72 -1.72
C MET A 67 5.74 5.24 -0.33
N LEU A 68 6.30 6.43 -0.26
CA LEU A 68 6.60 7.15 0.97
C LEU A 68 5.51 8.19 1.18
N LEU A 69 4.49 7.85 1.95
CA LEU A 69 3.29 8.68 2.11
C LEU A 69 3.41 9.59 3.32
N ASN A 70 2.95 10.82 3.17
CA ASN A 70 2.97 11.87 4.19
C ASN A 70 4.38 12.29 4.64
N ILE A 71 5.33 12.30 3.71
CA ILE A 71 6.68 12.87 3.93
C ILE A 71 6.62 14.39 3.91
N LYS A 72 7.62 15.04 4.49
CA LYS A 72 7.74 16.50 4.51
C LYS A 72 8.54 17.03 3.33
N LYS A 73 9.48 16.25 2.82
CA LYS A 73 10.33 16.52 1.68
C LYS A 73 10.70 15.24 0.97
N LEU A 74 11.10 15.34 -0.29
CA LEU A 74 11.59 14.20 -1.06
C LEU A 74 12.87 13.64 -0.44
N VAL A 75 13.05 12.33 -0.50
CA VAL A 75 14.18 11.65 0.15
C VAL A 75 15.44 11.67 -0.70
N HIS A 76 16.58 11.47 -0.05
CA HIS A 76 17.87 11.25 -0.67
C HIS A 76 18.49 9.92 -0.22
N PRO A 77 19.22 9.23 -1.11
CA PRO A 77 19.45 9.59 -2.52
C PRO A 77 18.15 9.58 -3.32
N VAL A 78 18.15 10.22 -4.47
CA VAL A 78 17.02 10.17 -5.41
C VAL A 78 16.82 8.75 -5.92
N SER A 79 15.67 8.47 -6.51
CA SER A 79 15.44 7.20 -7.21
C SER A 79 16.49 6.96 -8.28
N ILE A 80 17.00 5.76 -8.36
CA ILE A 80 18.13 5.37 -9.22
C ILE A 80 17.82 4.15 -10.07
N GLY A 81 18.65 3.90 -11.07
CA GLY A 81 18.63 2.70 -11.90
C GLY A 81 17.98 2.89 -13.27
N SER A 82 17.90 1.80 -14.02
CA SER A 82 17.38 1.77 -15.40
C SER A 82 15.97 2.34 -15.49
N GLY A 83 15.74 3.18 -16.51
CA GLY A 83 14.46 3.88 -16.68
C GLY A 83 14.27 5.09 -15.76
N ILE A 84 15.16 5.29 -14.80
CA ILE A 84 15.17 6.41 -13.86
C ILE A 84 16.37 7.31 -14.15
N MET A 85 17.51 6.71 -14.43
CA MET A 85 18.77 7.36 -14.79
C MET A 85 19.31 6.74 -16.07
N LEU A 86 20.12 7.47 -16.81
CA LEU A 86 20.79 6.93 -18.02
C LEU A 86 21.73 5.79 -17.66
N GLU A 87 22.49 5.97 -16.59
CA GLU A 87 23.36 4.95 -16.04
C GLU A 87 22.80 4.54 -14.69
N GLY A 88 22.37 3.28 -14.59
CA GLY A 88 21.85 2.72 -13.37
C GLY A 88 22.95 2.27 -12.45
N THR A 89 22.78 2.50 -11.16
CA THR A 89 23.59 1.91 -10.10
C THR A 89 22.68 1.23 -9.10
N ASP A 90 23.12 0.13 -8.55
CA ASP A 90 22.46 -0.64 -7.49
C ASP A 90 23.00 -0.29 -6.09
N ASP A 91 23.85 0.70 -6.01
CA ASP A 91 24.41 1.26 -4.79
C ASP A 91 23.91 2.71 -4.64
N PRO A 92 23.25 3.13 -3.60
CA PRO A 92 23.00 2.52 -2.29
C PRO A 92 21.67 1.74 -2.18
N PRO A 93 21.50 0.96 -1.09
CA PRO A 93 20.26 0.24 -0.84
C PRO A 93 19.07 1.18 -0.61
N LEU A 94 17.87 0.70 -0.92
CA LEU A 94 16.61 1.41 -0.75
C LEU A 94 16.37 1.84 0.71
N GLN A 95 16.81 1.03 1.66
CA GLN A 95 16.63 1.26 3.09
C GLN A 95 17.10 2.64 3.59
N LYS A 96 18.09 3.26 2.96
CA LYS A 96 18.55 4.60 3.34
C LYS A 96 17.44 5.65 3.18
N GLY A 97 16.74 5.64 2.04
CA GLY A 97 15.59 6.52 1.78
C GLY A 97 14.43 6.21 2.71
N LEU A 98 14.17 4.92 2.96
CA LEU A 98 13.11 4.49 3.87
C LEU A 98 13.34 4.99 5.30
N ARG A 99 14.56 4.89 5.81
CA ARG A 99 14.91 5.39 7.15
C ARG A 99 14.74 6.91 7.26
N GLN A 100 15.12 7.65 6.23
CA GLN A 100 14.90 9.09 6.19
C GLN A 100 13.40 9.39 6.26
N ALA A 101 12.60 8.77 5.41
CA ALA A 101 11.16 8.96 5.37
C ALA A 101 10.49 8.60 6.70
N ARG A 102 10.88 7.49 7.31
CA ARG A 102 10.40 7.08 8.65
C ARG A 102 10.74 8.10 9.73
N GLY A 103 11.94 8.65 9.70
CA GLY A 103 12.35 9.74 10.61
C GLY A 103 11.49 11.01 10.48
N GLU A 104 10.85 11.20 9.34
CA GLU A 104 9.89 12.29 9.08
C GLU A 104 8.43 11.91 9.42
N GLY A 105 8.17 10.68 9.83
CA GLY A 105 6.84 10.18 10.18
C GLY A 105 6.06 9.60 8.99
N ALA A 106 6.73 9.31 7.89
CA ALA A 106 6.10 8.70 6.72
C ALA A 106 5.50 7.32 7.01
N THR A 107 4.49 6.97 6.24
CA THR A 107 4.02 5.60 6.06
C THR A 107 4.65 5.03 4.81
N VAL A 108 5.31 3.89 4.96
CA VAL A 108 6.01 3.19 3.87
C VAL A 108 5.14 2.07 3.35
N VAL A 109 4.76 2.15 2.08
CA VAL A 109 3.95 1.13 1.41
C VAL A 109 4.80 0.49 0.32
N TRP A 110 5.01 -0.84 0.40
CA TRP A 110 5.73 -1.56 -0.62
C TRP A 110 4.88 -1.71 -1.88
N CYS A 111 5.46 -1.43 -3.05
CA CYS A 111 4.76 -1.49 -4.33
C CYS A 111 4.96 -2.80 -5.07
N HIS A 112 4.07 -3.02 -6.03
CA HIS A 112 4.13 -4.04 -7.05
C HIS A 112 4.14 -5.48 -6.53
N ASN A 113 3.38 -5.74 -5.47
CA ASN A 113 3.06 -7.10 -5.06
C ASN A 113 4.31 -7.96 -4.75
N SER A 114 5.18 -7.47 -3.85
CA SER A 114 6.46 -8.08 -3.46
C SER A 114 7.54 -8.12 -4.53
N PHE A 115 7.57 -7.13 -5.36
CA PHE A 115 8.63 -6.93 -6.33
C PHE A 115 9.88 -6.33 -5.66
N GLY A 116 11.05 -6.82 -6.00
CA GLY A 116 12.33 -6.32 -5.49
C GLY A 116 12.96 -7.21 -4.42
N LEU A 117 14.25 -7.03 -4.20
CA LEU A 117 15.05 -7.89 -3.32
C LEU A 117 15.04 -7.48 -1.85
N GLU A 118 14.61 -6.26 -1.55
CA GLU A 118 14.64 -5.74 -0.19
C GLU A 118 13.29 -5.81 0.54
N ASP A 119 12.24 -6.38 -0.04
CA ASP A 119 10.92 -6.44 0.59
C ASP A 119 10.96 -7.17 1.94
N ILE A 120 11.43 -8.41 1.95
CA ILE A 120 11.50 -9.25 3.17
C ILE A 120 12.40 -8.64 4.25
N PRO A 121 13.64 -8.22 3.98
CA PRO A 121 14.47 -7.52 4.96
C PRO A 121 13.79 -6.29 5.56
N ASN A 122 13.09 -5.52 4.76
CA ASN A 122 12.40 -4.32 5.22
C ASN A 122 11.14 -4.64 6.05
N TRP A 123 10.44 -5.73 5.75
CA TRP A 123 9.36 -6.24 6.61
C TRP A 123 9.89 -6.67 7.97
N PHE A 124 10.96 -7.47 8.03
CA PHE A 124 11.55 -7.92 9.28
C PHE A 124 12.14 -6.78 10.12
N SER A 125 12.66 -5.75 9.49
CA SER A 125 13.18 -4.56 10.20
C SER A 125 12.07 -3.61 10.69
N GLY A 126 10.81 -3.88 10.36
CA GLY A 126 9.68 -3.00 10.68
C GLY A 126 9.71 -1.67 9.93
N THR A 127 10.40 -1.62 8.81
CA THR A 127 10.53 -0.39 8.00
C THR A 127 9.33 -0.19 7.10
N VAL A 128 8.68 -1.26 6.64
CA VAL A 128 7.48 -1.24 5.79
C VAL A 128 6.22 -1.34 6.64
N ASP A 129 5.20 -0.59 6.29
CA ASP A 129 3.93 -0.49 7.03
C ASP A 129 2.76 -1.19 6.33
N ALA A 130 2.78 -1.26 5.01
CA ALA A 130 1.73 -1.89 4.21
C ALA A 130 2.27 -2.35 2.87
N GLN A 131 1.52 -3.17 2.17
CA GLN A 131 1.87 -3.67 0.85
C GLN A 131 0.75 -3.44 -0.15
N ASN A 132 1.09 -2.91 -1.32
CA ASN A 132 0.17 -2.82 -2.43
C ASN A 132 -0.02 -4.19 -3.08
N ILE A 133 -1.30 -4.51 -3.27
CA ILE A 133 -1.76 -5.62 -4.07
C ILE A 133 -2.47 -5.04 -5.29
N PHE A 134 -2.41 -5.67 -6.44
CA PHE A 134 -3.00 -5.20 -7.68
C PHE A 134 -2.58 -3.79 -8.07
N ASP A 135 -1.32 -3.58 -8.03
CA ASP A 135 -0.68 -2.35 -8.37
C ASP A 135 -0.01 -2.53 -9.74
N GLY A 136 -0.30 -1.61 -10.68
CA GLY A 136 0.34 -1.60 -12.00
C GLY A 136 0.07 -2.80 -12.91
N GLY A 137 -1.03 -3.51 -12.72
CA GLY A 137 -1.36 -4.70 -13.50
C GLY A 137 -0.62 -5.96 -13.10
N SER A 138 0.12 -5.94 -11.99
CA SER A 138 0.72 -7.14 -11.41
C SER A 138 -0.32 -7.96 -10.67
N HIS A 139 -1.04 -8.78 -11.41
CA HIS A 139 -2.13 -9.62 -10.92
C HIS A 139 -1.67 -11.03 -10.53
N ASP A 140 -0.51 -11.15 -9.91
CA ASP A 140 -0.09 -12.43 -9.38
C ASP A 140 -1.01 -12.90 -8.25
N SER A 141 -1.09 -14.21 -8.08
CA SER A 141 -2.03 -14.77 -7.10
C SER A 141 -1.67 -14.33 -5.68
N TYR A 142 -2.68 -14.02 -4.87
CA TYR A 142 -2.52 -13.73 -3.45
C TYR A 142 -1.73 -14.80 -2.70
N GLU A 143 -1.89 -16.05 -3.12
CA GLU A 143 -1.24 -17.20 -2.51
C GLU A 143 0.28 -17.13 -2.63
N LYS A 144 0.78 -16.59 -3.74
CA LYS A 144 2.21 -16.47 -3.97
C LYS A 144 2.85 -15.32 -3.22
N THR A 145 2.08 -14.32 -2.83
CA THR A 145 2.59 -13.11 -2.18
C THR A 145 2.15 -13.01 -0.73
N PHE A 146 0.89 -12.67 -0.49
CA PHE A 146 0.39 -12.34 0.83
C PHE A 146 0.33 -13.50 1.78
N TYR A 147 -0.17 -14.63 1.30
CA TYR A 147 -0.29 -15.81 2.13
C TYR A 147 1.07 -16.35 2.55
N ARG A 148 2.11 -16.11 1.74
CA ARG A 148 3.49 -16.45 2.12
C ARG A 148 3.96 -15.63 3.31
N TYR A 149 3.70 -14.34 3.34
CA TYR A 149 4.02 -13.49 4.50
C TYR A 149 3.24 -13.92 5.74
N LEU A 150 1.92 -14.11 5.61
CA LEU A 150 1.09 -14.56 6.72
C LEU A 150 1.52 -15.93 7.26
N ASN A 151 1.94 -16.84 6.38
CA ASN A 151 2.39 -18.18 6.76
C ASN A 151 3.69 -18.18 7.57
N VAL A 152 4.53 -17.16 7.44
CA VAL A 152 5.75 -16.98 8.25
C VAL A 152 5.53 -16.01 9.42
N GLY A 153 4.29 -15.65 9.71
CA GLY A 153 3.92 -14.80 10.83
C GLY A 153 4.11 -13.30 10.61
N LEU A 154 4.40 -12.87 9.39
CA LEU A 154 4.46 -11.46 9.05
C LEU A 154 3.05 -10.91 8.90
N ARG A 155 2.72 -9.92 9.73
CA ARG A 155 1.46 -9.19 9.61
C ARG A 155 1.62 -8.08 8.58
N VAL A 156 1.02 -8.27 7.42
CA VAL A 156 1.09 -7.34 6.30
C VAL A 156 -0.26 -6.64 6.11
N PRO A 157 -0.40 -5.36 6.45
CA PRO A 157 -1.56 -4.56 6.10
C PRO A 157 -1.72 -4.44 4.59
N PHE A 158 -2.96 -4.54 4.10
CA PHE A 158 -3.26 -4.48 2.69
C PHE A 158 -3.52 -3.06 2.22
N SER A 159 -2.90 -2.70 1.10
CA SER A 159 -3.11 -1.49 0.34
C SER A 159 -3.20 -1.82 -1.14
N THR A 160 -3.52 -0.84 -1.96
CA THR A 160 -3.51 -0.95 -3.42
C THR A 160 -3.23 0.42 -4.03
N GLY A 161 -2.82 0.42 -5.28
CA GLY A 161 -2.57 1.60 -6.08
C GLY A 161 -2.95 1.38 -7.53
N THR A 162 -2.80 2.38 -8.36
CA THR A 162 -3.10 2.32 -9.79
C THR A 162 -1.85 2.25 -10.67
N ASP A 163 -0.68 2.60 -10.13
CA ASP A 163 0.61 2.76 -10.80
C ASP A 163 0.49 3.42 -12.18
N TRP A 164 0.38 2.61 -13.22
CA TRP A 164 0.24 3.02 -14.62
C TRP A 164 -1.23 3.24 -14.98
N PHE A 165 -1.78 4.38 -14.62
CA PHE A 165 -3.16 4.70 -15.01
C PHE A 165 -4.22 3.78 -14.38
N ILE A 166 -5.31 3.61 -15.08
CA ILE A 166 -6.57 3.03 -14.66
C ILE A 166 -6.77 1.58 -15.12
N TYR A 167 -5.73 0.79 -15.18
CA TYR A 167 -5.89 -0.62 -15.50
C TYR A 167 -6.49 -1.43 -14.36
N ASP A 168 -6.45 -0.88 -13.16
CA ASP A 168 -7.01 -1.50 -11.99
C ASP A 168 -7.95 -0.55 -11.25
N PHE A 169 -9.19 -0.99 -11.06
CA PHE A 169 -10.20 -0.27 -10.30
C PHE A 169 -10.20 -0.63 -8.82
N SER A 170 -9.18 -1.35 -8.36
CA SER A 170 -9.10 -1.70 -6.94
C SER A 170 -8.99 -0.45 -6.07
N ARG A 171 -9.62 -0.53 -4.92
CA ARG A 171 -9.64 0.52 -3.91
C ARG A 171 -9.25 -0.07 -2.57
N VAL A 172 -8.59 0.72 -1.76
CA VAL A 172 -8.35 0.38 -0.38
C VAL A 172 -9.36 1.11 0.51
N TYR A 173 -10.07 0.34 1.29
CA TYR A 173 -10.97 0.85 2.33
C TYR A 173 -10.28 0.72 3.68
N VAL A 174 -10.26 1.79 4.42
CA VAL A 174 -9.65 1.84 5.75
C VAL A 174 -10.70 2.22 6.78
N LYS A 175 -10.86 1.36 7.78
CA LYS A 175 -11.75 1.64 8.90
C LYS A 175 -11.07 2.58 9.89
N MET A 176 -11.60 3.76 10.04
CA MET A 176 -11.10 4.79 10.95
C MET A 176 -12.25 5.47 11.70
N GLU A 177 -11.91 6.12 12.80
CA GLU A 177 -12.84 6.92 13.58
C GLU A 177 -12.60 8.41 13.36
N GLY A 178 -13.68 9.18 13.46
CA GLY A 178 -13.64 10.64 13.36
C GLY A 178 -13.54 11.16 11.94
N GLU A 179 -13.14 12.41 11.80
CA GLU A 179 -13.04 13.08 10.51
C GLU A 179 -11.94 12.48 9.64
N LEU A 180 -12.19 12.38 8.33
CA LEU A 180 -11.21 11.92 7.34
C LEU A 180 -10.04 12.90 7.25
N MET A 181 -8.88 12.43 7.70
CA MET A 181 -7.59 13.11 7.63
C MET A 181 -6.54 12.12 7.13
N PRO A 182 -5.62 12.54 6.24
CA PRO A 182 -4.58 11.66 5.72
C PRO A 182 -3.80 10.91 6.81
N GLU A 183 -3.43 11.59 7.88
CA GLU A 183 -2.65 11.01 8.99
C GLU A 183 -3.43 9.94 9.75
N ARG A 184 -4.72 10.17 9.98
CA ARG A 184 -5.60 9.20 10.66
C ARG A 184 -5.81 7.97 9.80
N TRP A 185 -6.04 8.19 8.51
CA TRP A 185 -6.19 7.13 7.54
C TRP A 185 -4.93 6.24 7.48
N LEU A 186 -3.75 6.85 7.35
CA LEU A 186 -2.47 6.15 7.36
C LEU A 186 -2.22 5.41 8.68
N SER A 187 -2.57 6.01 9.81
CA SER A 187 -2.47 5.36 11.11
C SER A 187 -3.34 4.09 11.19
N ALA A 188 -4.55 4.13 10.64
CA ALA A 188 -5.44 2.99 10.60
C ALA A 188 -4.94 1.91 9.61
N LEU A 189 -4.41 2.32 8.45
CA LEU A 189 -3.76 1.42 7.49
C LEU A 189 -2.61 0.64 8.16
N ARG A 190 -1.70 1.32 8.84
CA ARG A 190 -0.59 0.67 9.58
C ARG A 190 -1.05 -0.34 10.62
N LYS A 191 -2.23 -0.15 11.18
CA LYS A 191 -2.85 -1.11 12.10
C LYS A 191 -3.52 -2.29 11.39
N GLY A 192 -3.50 -2.34 10.06
CA GLY A 192 -4.17 -3.37 9.28
C GLY A 192 -5.69 -3.26 9.28
N ARG A 193 -6.24 -2.08 9.61
CA ARG A 193 -7.68 -1.81 9.54
C ARG A 193 -8.13 -1.51 8.12
N SER A 194 -7.67 -2.33 7.19
CA SER A 194 -7.93 -2.14 5.76
C SER A 194 -8.30 -3.42 5.07
N TYR A 195 -9.03 -3.28 3.99
CA TYR A 195 -9.19 -4.31 2.97
C TYR A 195 -9.15 -3.67 1.58
N ILE A 196 -8.88 -4.47 0.58
CA ILE A 196 -8.86 -4.04 -0.81
C ILE A 196 -10.00 -4.73 -1.57
N THR A 197 -10.53 -4.04 -2.55
CA THR A 197 -11.62 -4.56 -3.38
C THR A 197 -11.63 -3.88 -4.75
N ASN A 198 -12.06 -4.62 -5.75
CA ASN A 198 -12.42 -4.09 -7.07
C ASN A 198 -13.94 -4.09 -7.32
N GLY A 199 -14.73 -4.32 -6.27
CA GLY A 199 -16.19 -4.33 -6.37
C GLY A 199 -16.88 -4.54 -5.03
N PRO A 200 -16.90 -5.75 -4.46
CA PRO A 200 -17.64 -6.04 -3.23
C PRO A 200 -17.11 -5.27 -2.02
N LEU A 201 -18.03 -4.73 -1.23
CA LEU A 201 -17.73 -4.24 0.11
C LEU A 201 -17.77 -5.43 1.07
N MET A 202 -16.83 -5.46 2.02
CA MET A 202 -16.69 -6.57 2.96
C MET A 202 -16.67 -6.11 4.40
N GLU A 203 -17.26 -6.92 5.26
CA GLU A 203 -17.13 -6.80 6.71
C GLU A 203 -16.67 -8.13 7.30
N LEU A 204 -15.81 -8.08 8.30
CA LEU A 204 -15.36 -9.24 9.06
C LEU A 204 -15.33 -8.89 10.55
N ARG A 205 -15.91 -9.75 11.39
CA ARG A 205 -15.92 -9.57 12.85
C ARG A 205 -15.71 -10.89 13.58
N CYS A 206 -15.09 -10.79 14.75
CA CYS A 206 -15.04 -11.87 15.74
C CYS A 206 -15.46 -11.31 17.10
N GLY A 207 -16.75 -11.48 17.45
CA GLY A 207 -17.33 -10.85 18.62
C GLY A 207 -17.20 -9.31 18.54
N LYS A 208 -16.50 -8.72 19.50
CA LYS A 208 -16.22 -7.26 19.53
C LYS A 208 -15.06 -6.83 18.64
N TYR A 209 -14.27 -7.77 18.16
CA TYR A 209 -13.06 -7.49 17.36
C TYR A 209 -13.42 -7.28 15.88
N ASP A 210 -12.65 -6.43 15.23
CA ASP A 210 -12.82 -6.00 13.86
C ASP A 210 -11.53 -6.23 13.04
N ILE A 211 -11.57 -5.91 11.74
CA ILE A 211 -10.37 -6.01 10.89
C ILE A 211 -9.20 -5.21 11.50
N GLY A 212 -8.02 -5.82 11.47
CA GLY A 212 -6.81 -5.22 12.04
C GLY A 212 -6.63 -5.41 13.54
N ASP A 213 -7.63 -5.91 14.25
CA ASP A 213 -7.49 -6.18 15.68
C ASP A 213 -6.66 -7.45 15.93
N ILE A 214 -6.04 -7.51 17.12
CA ILE A 214 -5.30 -8.68 17.60
C ILE A 214 -6.11 -9.31 18.73
N ILE A 215 -6.42 -10.59 18.57
CA ILE A 215 -7.10 -11.38 19.60
C ILE A 215 -6.04 -12.20 20.33
N ALA A 216 -5.71 -11.79 21.55
CA ALA A 216 -4.87 -12.62 22.41
C ALA A 216 -5.67 -13.79 22.96
N ILE A 217 -5.10 -14.99 22.89
CA ILE A 217 -5.73 -16.23 23.32
C ILE A 217 -4.76 -16.93 24.29
N ASP A 218 -5.10 -16.96 25.56
CA ASP A 218 -4.27 -17.61 26.59
C ASP A 218 -4.51 -19.12 26.64
N ASN A 219 -5.70 -19.57 26.29
CA ASN A 219 -6.09 -20.97 26.27
C ASN A 219 -6.87 -21.30 25.00
N PRO A 220 -6.79 -22.55 24.48
CA PRO A 220 -7.58 -22.98 23.34
C PRO A 220 -9.06 -22.69 23.53
N GLN A 221 -9.64 -21.95 22.59
CA GLN A 221 -11.06 -21.59 22.62
C GLN A 221 -11.63 -21.53 21.21
N LYS A 222 -12.95 -21.69 21.12
CA LYS A 222 -13.67 -21.53 19.85
C LYS A 222 -13.86 -20.04 19.54
N LEU A 223 -13.36 -19.60 18.40
CA LEU A 223 -13.63 -18.28 17.86
C LEU A 223 -14.69 -18.38 16.77
N VAL A 224 -15.65 -17.47 16.78
CA VAL A 224 -16.69 -17.39 15.78
C VAL A 224 -16.47 -16.12 14.95
N PHE A 225 -16.08 -16.31 13.71
CA PHE A 225 -15.98 -15.24 12.74
C PHE A 225 -17.27 -15.10 11.94
N ARG A 226 -17.66 -13.86 11.68
CA ARG A 226 -18.78 -13.51 10.81
C ARG A 226 -18.27 -12.58 9.73
N GLY A 227 -18.41 -12.98 8.47
CA GLY A 227 -18.07 -12.18 7.30
C GLY A 227 -19.31 -11.94 6.45
N THR A 228 -19.40 -10.75 5.89
CA THR A 228 -20.42 -10.40 4.89
C THR A 228 -19.73 -9.73 3.71
N ALA A 229 -20.27 -9.96 2.53
CA ALA A 229 -19.87 -9.26 1.33
C ALA A 229 -21.11 -8.78 0.58
N CYS A 230 -21.04 -7.57 0.03
CA CYS A 230 -22.12 -6.97 -0.76
C CYS A 230 -21.52 -6.30 -2.00
N GLY A 231 -22.03 -6.62 -3.17
CA GLY A 231 -21.57 -6.09 -4.45
C GLY A 231 -22.70 -5.67 -5.35
N ARG A 232 -22.40 -4.92 -6.41
CA ARG A 232 -23.37 -4.58 -7.46
C ARG A 232 -23.69 -5.77 -8.36
N ASN A 233 -22.71 -6.66 -8.53
CA ASN A 233 -22.82 -7.88 -9.33
C ASN A 233 -22.67 -9.08 -8.40
N ASP A 234 -23.18 -10.21 -8.84
CA ASP A 234 -22.99 -11.47 -8.15
C ASP A 234 -21.51 -11.85 -8.12
N PHE A 235 -21.07 -12.37 -7.01
CA PHE A 235 -19.76 -12.99 -6.85
C PHE A 235 -19.91 -14.48 -6.56
N ARG A 236 -18.95 -15.25 -7.05
CA ARG A 236 -19.09 -16.71 -7.08
C ARG A 236 -19.05 -17.34 -5.70
N LYS A 237 -18.26 -16.76 -4.79
CA LYS A 237 -17.99 -17.36 -3.48
C LYS A 237 -17.40 -16.38 -2.49
N LEU A 238 -17.63 -16.65 -1.22
CA LEU A 238 -16.96 -16.02 -0.10
C LEU A 238 -16.11 -17.07 0.61
N GLN A 239 -14.84 -16.78 0.79
CA GLN A 239 -13.88 -17.71 1.41
C GLN A 239 -13.31 -17.13 2.69
N MET A 240 -13.13 -17.98 3.69
CA MET A 240 -12.32 -17.68 4.86
C MET A 240 -10.95 -18.33 4.70
N VAL A 241 -9.91 -17.51 4.79
CA VAL A 241 -8.52 -17.95 4.69
C VAL A 241 -7.88 -17.85 6.06
N TYR A 242 -7.25 -18.92 6.52
CA TYR A 242 -6.49 -18.98 7.76
C TYR A 242 -5.10 -19.53 7.46
N ASN A 243 -4.06 -18.78 7.85
CA ASN A 243 -2.66 -19.13 7.55
C ASN A 243 -2.45 -19.52 6.07
N GLY A 244 -2.96 -18.71 5.15
CA GLY A 244 -2.82 -18.93 3.70
C GLY A 244 -3.60 -20.10 3.12
N LYS A 245 -4.51 -20.73 3.89
CA LYS A 245 -5.33 -21.85 3.44
C LYS A 245 -6.81 -21.49 3.58
N VAL A 246 -7.60 -21.86 2.57
CA VAL A 246 -9.06 -21.76 2.65
C VAL A 246 -9.55 -22.78 3.67
N VAL A 247 -10.22 -22.30 4.73
CA VAL A 247 -10.79 -23.13 5.81
C VAL A 247 -12.30 -23.19 5.80
N ALA A 248 -12.96 -22.25 5.13
CA ALA A 248 -14.40 -22.27 4.89
C ALA A 248 -14.72 -21.54 3.59
N GLU A 249 -15.76 -21.98 2.94
CA GLU A 249 -16.27 -21.38 1.68
C GLU A 249 -17.79 -21.46 1.67
N THR A 250 -18.43 -20.43 1.11
CA THR A 250 -19.85 -20.42 0.76
C THR A 250 -20.02 -19.84 -0.64
N SER A 251 -20.93 -20.39 -1.41
CA SER A 251 -21.38 -19.91 -2.72
C SER A 251 -22.74 -19.23 -2.59
#